data_6da825807c9bc60e0b8ce75c765adef1
#
_entry.id   6da825807c9bc60e0b8ce75c765adef1
#
_cell.length_a   1.000
_cell.length_b   1.000
_cell.length_c   1.000
_cell.angle_alpha   90.00
_cell.angle_beta   90.00
_cell.angle_gamma   90.00
#
_symmetry.space_group_name_H-M   'P 1'
#
loop_
_entity.id
_entity.type
_entity.pdbx_description
1 polymer ?
#
loop_
_entity_poly.entity_id
_entity_poly.type
_entity_poly.pdbx_seq_one_letter_code
_entity_poly.pdbx_strand_id
1 'polypeptide(L)'
;KQLPWTSHHLNILKKEHITPEYFGINPNGLVPTLVHDGKVIIESDDIIDYIDDTFPDPPLKPAGNDDRESMYTWLHRATAIHLDAVKPYIYDKRVGNTMAHSQEDDDKYRKLQTNPDLLAFHKKSTQGGFSDEEILRAKKTLDECFSEMNEILSRQDWLVGSAFSLADIAW
;
A
#
# COMPACT_ATOMS: atom_id res chain seq x y z
N LYS A 1 -7.63 17.88 -4.65
CA LYS A 1 -7.42 18.99 -3.66
C LYS A 1 -6.44 20.08 -4.14
N GLN A 2 -5.71 19.92 -5.23
CA GLN A 2 -4.77 20.91 -5.81
C GLN A 2 -3.79 21.53 -4.77
N LEU A 3 -3.32 20.74 -3.83
CA LEU A 3 -2.37 21.17 -2.81
C LEU A 3 -0.97 21.37 -3.41
N PRO A 4 -0.23 22.40 -3.02
CA PRO A 4 1.18 22.50 -3.39
C PRO A 4 1.97 21.42 -2.64
N TRP A 5 2.86 20.71 -3.35
CA TRP A 5 3.69 19.68 -2.78
C TRP A 5 5.02 19.55 -3.51
N THR A 6 6.02 18.99 -2.86
CA THR A 6 7.32 18.70 -3.44
C THR A 6 7.50 17.19 -3.52
N SER A 7 7.79 16.68 -4.73
CA SER A 7 8.06 15.26 -4.95
C SER A 7 9.53 14.93 -4.69
N HIS A 8 9.76 13.92 -3.85
CA HIS A 8 11.06 13.29 -3.65
C HIS A 8 11.01 11.87 -4.21
N HIS A 9 11.32 11.73 -5.51
CA HIS A 9 11.24 10.44 -6.19
C HIS A 9 12.35 9.50 -5.71
N LEU A 10 11.97 8.27 -5.32
CA LEU A 10 12.89 7.18 -5.00
C LEU A 10 12.76 6.09 -6.05
N ASN A 11 13.85 5.73 -6.69
CA ASN A 11 13.89 4.63 -7.64
C ASN A 11 13.97 3.29 -6.90
N ILE A 12 12.83 2.59 -6.81
CA ILE A 12 12.72 1.31 -6.13
C ILE A 12 13.62 0.23 -6.76
N LEU A 13 13.74 0.24 -8.09
CA LEU A 13 14.60 -0.73 -8.80
C LEU A 13 16.08 -0.51 -8.49
N LYS A 14 16.49 0.73 -8.23
CA LYS A 14 17.83 1.09 -7.76
C LYS A 14 18.00 0.98 -6.26
N LYS A 15 16.94 0.56 -5.54
CA LYS A 15 16.95 0.38 -4.08
C LYS A 15 17.28 1.67 -3.30
N GLU A 16 16.93 2.83 -3.85
CA GLU A 16 17.17 4.14 -3.22
C GLU A 16 16.40 4.31 -1.89
N HIS A 17 15.36 3.50 -1.67
CA HIS A 17 14.63 3.40 -0.40
C HIS A 17 15.34 2.53 0.65
N ILE A 18 16.39 1.78 0.29
CA ILE A 18 17.13 0.91 1.23
C ILE A 18 18.41 1.64 1.66
N THR A 19 18.24 2.72 2.39
CA THR A 19 19.34 3.53 2.94
C THR A 19 19.06 3.89 4.39
N PRO A 20 20.12 4.07 5.23
CA PRO A 20 19.95 4.52 6.61
C PRO A 20 19.16 5.84 6.71
N GLU A 21 19.38 6.75 5.76
CA GLU A 21 18.72 8.06 5.72
C GLU A 21 17.21 7.89 5.52
N TYR A 22 16.79 7.04 4.58
CA TYR A 22 15.37 6.83 4.35
C TYR A 22 14.71 6.01 5.46
N PHE A 23 15.40 5.00 6.00
CA PHE A 23 14.92 4.25 7.18
C PHE A 23 14.81 5.12 8.43
N GLY A 24 15.59 6.19 8.53
CA GLY A 24 15.44 7.22 9.56
C GLY A 24 14.14 8.04 9.42
N ILE A 25 13.55 8.09 8.22
CA ILE A 25 12.26 8.75 7.96
C ILE A 25 11.12 7.74 8.06
N ASN A 26 11.22 6.62 7.33
CA ASN A 26 10.24 5.53 7.34
C ASN A 26 10.91 4.23 7.79
N PRO A 27 10.69 3.78 9.03
CA PRO A 27 11.33 2.58 9.57
C PRO A 27 10.93 1.28 8.85
N ASN A 28 9.83 1.29 8.09
CA ASN A 28 9.44 0.18 7.24
C ASN A 28 10.24 0.14 5.92
N GLY A 29 10.93 1.23 5.54
CA GLY A 29 11.64 1.32 4.27
C GLY A 29 10.73 1.20 3.05
N LEU A 30 9.46 1.55 3.20
CA LEU A 30 8.43 1.47 2.16
C LEU A 30 8.08 2.86 1.63
N VAL A 31 7.47 2.90 0.47
CA VAL A 31 6.87 4.11 -0.12
C VAL A 31 5.36 3.88 -0.30
N PRO A 32 4.55 4.94 -0.21
CA PRO A 32 4.91 6.35 -0.01
C PRO A 32 5.22 6.71 1.43
N THR A 33 5.81 7.91 1.62
CA THR A 33 5.95 8.58 2.91
C THR A 33 5.59 10.04 2.72
N LEU A 34 4.73 10.57 3.57
CA LEU A 34 4.39 12.00 3.60
C LEU A 34 5.13 12.68 4.76
N VAL A 35 5.71 13.84 4.48
CA VAL A 35 6.21 14.75 5.52
C VAL A 35 5.47 16.07 5.42
N HIS A 36 4.76 16.45 6.47
CA HIS A 36 4.01 17.70 6.54
C HIS A 36 4.29 18.40 7.88
N ASP A 37 4.86 19.59 7.83
CA ASP A 37 5.25 20.40 9.00
C ASP A 37 6.07 19.61 10.04
N GLY A 38 7.01 18.80 9.57
CA GLY A 38 7.87 17.95 10.40
C GLY A 38 7.21 16.67 10.91
N LYS A 39 5.91 16.46 10.66
CA LYS A 39 5.21 15.21 10.95
C LYS A 39 5.41 14.24 9.81
N VAL A 40 5.88 13.04 10.11
CA VAL A 40 6.01 11.94 9.16
C VAL A 40 4.78 11.04 9.26
N ILE A 41 4.13 10.77 8.13
CA ILE A 41 3.00 9.85 8.00
C ILE A 41 3.42 8.76 6.99
N ILE A 42 3.27 7.52 7.39
CA ILE A 42 3.53 6.33 6.60
C ILE A 42 2.23 5.56 6.42
N GLU A 43 2.23 4.54 5.56
CA GLU A 43 1.07 3.82 5.06
C GLU A 43 0.12 4.69 4.21
N SER A 44 -0.26 4.18 3.04
CA SER A 44 -0.99 4.99 2.04
C SER A 44 -2.39 5.38 2.50
N ASP A 45 -3.07 4.52 3.25
CA ASP A 45 -4.39 4.78 3.84
C ASP A 45 -4.32 5.88 4.90
N ASP A 46 -3.36 5.81 5.83
CA ASP A 46 -3.13 6.84 6.83
C ASP A 46 -2.75 8.19 6.19
N ILE A 47 -1.96 8.16 5.11
CA ILE A 47 -1.57 9.37 4.39
C ILE A 47 -2.78 10.07 3.76
N ILE A 48 -3.65 9.34 3.04
CA ILE A 48 -4.81 9.96 2.39
C ILE A 48 -5.87 10.38 3.40
N ASP A 49 -6.01 9.63 4.50
CA ASP A 49 -6.88 10.00 5.63
C ASP A 49 -6.41 11.29 6.29
N TYR A 50 -5.12 11.40 6.61
CA TYR A 50 -4.51 12.61 7.16
C TYR A 50 -4.65 13.82 6.24
N ILE A 51 -4.44 13.64 4.93
CA ILE A 51 -4.59 14.73 3.95
C ILE A 51 -6.04 15.23 3.90
N ASP A 52 -7.03 14.33 4.00
CA ASP A 52 -8.43 14.74 4.00
C ASP A 52 -8.83 15.48 5.29
N ASP A 53 -8.33 15.04 6.44
CA ASP A 53 -8.56 15.73 7.71
C ASP A 53 -7.89 17.11 7.77
N THR A 54 -6.66 17.20 7.25
CA THR A 54 -5.90 18.45 7.31
C THR A 54 -6.40 19.49 6.30
N PHE A 55 -6.87 19.01 5.15
CA PHE A 55 -7.34 19.84 4.04
C PHE A 55 -8.74 19.37 3.58
N PRO A 56 -9.79 19.65 4.35
CA PRO A 56 -11.11 19.02 4.16
C PRO A 56 -11.91 19.52 2.94
N ASP A 57 -11.39 20.44 2.14
CA ASP A 57 -12.09 20.98 0.98
C ASP A 57 -11.45 20.54 -0.35
N PRO A 58 -12.20 19.88 -1.24
CA PRO A 58 -13.48 19.20 -0.99
C PRO A 58 -13.32 17.99 -0.08
N PRO A 59 -14.32 17.66 0.76
CA PRO A 59 -14.27 16.49 1.63
C PRO A 59 -14.36 15.21 0.82
N LEU A 60 -13.56 14.21 1.20
CA LEU A 60 -13.57 12.87 0.60
C LEU A 60 -14.12 11.80 1.56
N LYS A 61 -14.44 12.21 2.79
CA LYS A 61 -15.10 11.37 3.78
C LYS A 61 -16.60 11.61 3.75
N PRO A 62 -17.45 10.59 3.65
CA PRO A 62 -18.90 10.74 3.72
C PRO A 62 -19.36 11.43 5.00
N ALA A 63 -20.42 12.22 4.91
CA ALA A 63 -21.00 12.90 6.07
C ALA A 63 -21.78 11.94 6.99
N GLY A 64 -22.42 10.89 6.40
CA GLY A 64 -23.14 9.86 7.14
C GLY A 64 -22.21 8.90 7.86
N ASN A 65 -22.59 8.49 9.09
CA ASN A 65 -21.73 7.60 9.90
C ASN A 65 -21.59 6.21 9.26
N ASP A 66 -22.67 5.62 8.74
CA ASP A 66 -22.67 4.27 8.15
C ASP A 66 -21.82 4.22 6.88
N ASP A 67 -21.94 5.23 6.02
CA ASP A 67 -21.09 5.36 4.83
C ASP A 67 -19.63 5.60 5.20
N ARG A 68 -19.38 6.37 6.26
CA ARG A 68 -18.01 6.61 6.75
C ARG A 68 -17.37 5.35 7.29
N GLU A 69 -18.10 4.53 8.04
CA GLU A 69 -17.62 3.23 8.53
C GLU A 69 -17.33 2.28 7.36
N SER A 70 -18.23 2.23 6.38
CA SER A 70 -18.04 1.46 5.15
C SER A 70 -16.81 1.92 4.36
N MET A 71 -16.60 3.22 4.23
CA MET A 71 -15.41 3.81 3.59
C MET A 71 -14.13 3.37 4.28
N TYR A 72 -14.06 3.43 5.62
CA TYR A 72 -12.88 2.98 6.36
C TYR A 72 -12.67 1.48 6.24
N THR A 73 -13.73 0.69 6.16
CA THR A 73 -13.64 -0.76 5.91
C THR A 73 -12.95 -1.05 4.59
N TRP A 74 -13.35 -0.38 3.51
CA TRP A 74 -12.70 -0.50 2.20
C TRP A 74 -11.27 0.03 2.21
N LEU A 75 -11.06 1.22 2.79
CA LEU A 75 -9.76 1.87 2.87
C LEU A 75 -8.71 0.97 3.54
N HIS A 76 -9.00 0.49 4.75
CA HIS A 76 -8.06 -0.36 5.49
C HIS A 76 -7.92 -1.77 4.89
N ARG A 77 -8.95 -2.29 4.22
CA ARG A 77 -8.86 -3.57 3.52
C ARG A 77 -7.81 -3.53 2.40
N ALA A 78 -7.68 -2.43 1.67
CA ALA A 78 -6.66 -2.26 0.63
C ALA A 78 -5.25 -2.44 1.20
N THR A 79 -4.95 -1.81 2.34
CA THR A 79 -3.66 -1.96 3.04
C THR A 79 -3.49 -3.35 3.64
N ALA A 80 -4.53 -3.89 4.28
CA ALA A 80 -4.46 -5.20 4.94
C ALA A 80 -4.13 -6.35 3.99
N ILE A 81 -4.67 -6.36 2.75
CA ILE A 81 -4.38 -7.43 1.79
C ILE A 81 -3.11 -7.20 0.97
N HIS A 82 -2.43 -6.05 1.15
CA HIS A 82 -1.33 -5.67 0.29
C HIS A 82 -0.15 -6.64 0.37
N LEU A 83 0.23 -7.04 1.59
CA LEU A 83 1.37 -7.92 1.82
C LEU A 83 1.07 -9.38 1.42
N ASP A 84 -0.15 -9.84 1.65
CA ASP A 84 -0.54 -11.26 1.52
C ASP A 84 -1.22 -11.60 0.20
N ALA A 85 -1.73 -10.60 -0.53
CA ALA A 85 -2.40 -10.84 -1.81
C ALA A 85 -1.79 -10.02 -2.95
N VAL A 86 -1.70 -8.69 -2.81
CA VAL A 86 -1.25 -7.81 -3.91
C VAL A 86 0.21 -8.09 -4.26
N LYS A 87 1.10 -8.03 -3.27
CA LYS A 87 2.55 -8.25 -3.50
C LYS A 87 2.88 -9.65 -4.02
N PRO A 88 2.39 -10.76 -3.43
CA PRO A 88 2.65 -12.10 -3.95
C PRO A 88 2.18 -12.29 -5.40
N TYR A 89 0.96 -11.81 -5.71
CA TYR A 89 0.41 -11.93 -7.06
C TYR A 89 1.19 -11.11 -8.09
N ILE A 90 1.57 -9.87 -7.77
CA ILE A 90 2.39 -9.03 -8.65
C ILE A 90 3.79 -9.62 -8.81
N TYR A 91 4.37 -10.13 -7.73
CA TYR A 91 5.69 -10.75 -7.74
C TYR A 91 5.72 -11.94 -8.71
N ASP A 92 4.75 -12.84 -8.60
CA ASP A 92 4.62 -13.99 -9.50
C ASP A 92 4.48 -13.57 -10.98
N LYS A 93 3.63 -12.56 -11.26
CA LYS A 93 3.27 -12.18 -12.63
C LYS A 93 4.26 -11.22 -13.33
N ARG A 94 4.92 -10.35 -12.58
CA ARG A 94 5.69 -9.23 -13.17
C ARG A 94 7.13 -9.14 -12.71
N VAL A 95 7.43 -9.54 -11.50
CA VAL A 95 8.73 -9.26 -10.88
C VAL A 95 9.62 -10.49 -10.89
N GLY A 96 9.13 -11.66 -10.50
CA GLY A 96 9.82 -12.93 -10.56
C GLY A 96 11.35 -12.84 -10.49
N ASN A 97 12.03 -13.37 -11.47
CA ASN A 97 13.49 -13.35 -11.57
C ASN A 97 14.09 -12.02 -12.08
N THR A 98 13.29 -10.99 -12.34
CA THR A 98 13.78 -9.72 -12.91
C THR A 98 14.39 -8.78 -11.88
N MET A 99 14.05 -8.93 -10.61
CA MET A 99 14.73 -8.22 -9.52
C MET A 99 15.91 -9.04 -9.00
N ALA A 100 17.06 -8.87 -9.63
CA ALA A 100 18.29 -9.42 -9.10
C ALA A 100 18.61 -8.78 -7.74
N HIS A 101 18.64 -9.60 -6.70
CA HIS A 101 19.13 -9.19 -5.38
C HIS A 101 20.58 -9.66 -5.25
N SER A 102 21.48 -8.74 -4.90
CA SER A 102 22.82 -9.11 -4.49
C SER A 102 22.84 -9.50 -3.00
N GLN A 103 23.80 -10.32 -2.60
CA GLN A 103 23.98 -10.64 -1.18
C GLN A 103 24.22 -9.36 -0.34
N GLU A 104 24.92 -8.39 -0.90
CA GLU A 104 25.16 -7.09 -0.26
C GLU A 104 23.86 -6.31 0.01
N ASP A 105 22.94 -6.30 -0.95
CA ASP A 105 21.63 -5.65 -0.79
C ASP A 105 20.79 -6.34 0.28
N ASP A 106 20.79 -7.68 0.30
CA ASP A 106 20.09 -8.46 1.30
C ASP A 106 20.62 -8.20 2.70
N ASP A 107 21.96 -8.16 2.85
CA ASP A 107 22.61 -7.88 4.13
C ASP A 107 22.34 -6.45 4.60
N LYS A 108 22.33 -5.48 3.68
CA LYS A 108 21.97 -4.09 3.96
C LYS A 108 20.53 -3.97 4.42
N TYR A 109 19.59 -4.58 3.71
CA TYR A 109 18.18 -4.58 4.09
C TYR A 109 17.95 -5.18 5.47
N ARG A 110 18.55 -6.34 5.76
CA ARG A 110 18.42 -7.03 7.05
C ARG A 110 19.00 -6.25 8.24
N LYS A 111 19.99 -5.39 7.99
CA LYS A 111 20.55 -4.53 9.03
C LYS A 111 19.64 -3.35 9.37
N LEU A 112 18.87 -2.87 8.41
CA LEU A 112 18.02 -1.69 8.54
C LEU A 112 16.59 -2.06 8.98
N GLN A 113 16.05 -3.17 8.46
CA GLN A 113 14.68 -3.58 8.70
C GLN A 113 14.52 -4.27 10.05
N THR A 114 13.58 -3.79 10.86
CA THR A 114 13.24 -4.37 12.18
C THR A 114 11.85 -5.02 12.21
N ASN A 115 11.02 -4.77 11.20
CA ASN A 115 9.68 -5.36 11.10
C ASN A 115 9.79 -6.84 10.66
N PRO A 116 9.34 -7.81 11.49
CA PRO A 116 9.49 -9.24 11.22
C PRO A 116 8.72 -9.69 9.97
N ASP A 117 7.55 -9.12 9.69
CA ASP A 117 6.73 -9.49 8.54
C ASP A 117 7.39 -9.05 7.23
N LEU A 118 7.96 -7.85 7.21
CA LEU A 118 8.71 -7.34 6.06
C LEU A 118 10.01 -8.11 5.86
N LEU A 119 10.70 -8.52 6.92
CA LEU A 119 11.86 -9.41 6.84
C LEU A 119 11.49 -10.78 6.29
N ALA A 120 10.39 -11.37 6.75
CA ALA A 120 9.89 -12.65 6.26
C ALA A 120 9.50 -12.56 4.78
N PHE A 121 8.76 -11.52 4.39
CA PHE A 121 8.41 -11.27 2.99
C PHE A 121 9.66 -11.10 2.11
N HIS A 122 10.62 -10.28 2.55
CA HIS A 122 11.86 -10.05 1.80
C HIS A 122 12.64 -11.36 1.61
N LYS A 123 12.84 -12.14 2.67
CA LYS A 123 13.50 -13.44 2.60
C LYS A 123 12.81 -14.35 1.59
N LYS A 124 11.50 -14.41 1.62
CA LYS A 124 10.71 -15.25 0.72
C LYS A 124 10.83 -14.80 -0.73
N SER A 125 10.65 -13.51 -0.98
CA SER A 125 10.72 -12.94 -2.34
C SER A 125 12.12 -13.06 -2.97
N THR A 126 13.19 -13.14 -2.16
CA THR A 126 14.57 -13.22 -2.65
C THR A 126 15.13 -14.65 -2.71
N GLN A 127 14.56 -15.61 -1.97
CA GLN A 127 15.13 -16.95 -1.77
C GLN A 127 14.24 -18.11 -2.22
N GLY A 128 13.37 -17.92 -3.18
CA GLY A 128 12.56 -19.04 -3.70
C GLY A 128 11.17 -18.65 -4.17
N GLY A 129 10.74 -17.43 -3.87
CA GLY A 129 9.43 -16.95 -4.28
C GLY A 129 8.28 -17.50 -3.44
N PHE A 130 7.09 -17.41 -3.99
CA PHE A 130 5.84 -17.87 -3.38
C PHE A 130 5.44 -19.22 -3.97
N SER A 131 4.89 -20.10 -3.14
CA SER A 131 4.35 -21.38 -3.61
C SER A 131 3.09 -21.17 -4.44
N ASP A 132 2.77 -22.15 -5.31
CA ASP A 132 1.52 -22.12 -6.10
C ASP A 132 0.27 -21.96 -5.22
N GLU A 133 0.27 -22.57 -4.03
CA GLU A 133 -0.83 -22.44 -3.07
C GLU A 133 -0.96 -21.01 -2.54
N GLU A 134 0.14 -20.32 -2.29
CA GLU A 134 0.12 -18.92 -1.82
C GLU A 134 -0.34 -17.98 -2.93
N ILE A 135 0.13 -18.20 -4.16
CA ILE A 135 -0.33 -17.44 -5.33
C ILE A 135 -1.82 -17.68 -5.59
N LEU A 136 -2.29 -18.91 -5.45
CA LEU A 136 -3.71 -19.23 -5.61
C LEU A 136 -4.56 -18.53 -4.53
N ARG A 137 -4.12 -18.51 -3.26
CA ARG A 137 -4.79 -17.79 -2.19
C ARG A 137 -4.79 -16.29 -2.45
N ALA A 138 -3.66 -15.72 -2.83
CA ALA A 138 -3.54 -14.31 -3.18
C ALA A 138 -4.52 -13.93 -4.30
N LYS A 139 -4.55 -14.73 -5.37
CA LYS A 139 -5.50 -14.55 -6.48
C LYS A 139 -6.95 -14.64 -6.00
N LYS A 140 -7.30 -15.63 -5.20
CA LYS A 140 -8.66 -15.80 -4.67
C LYS A 140 -9.09 -14.58 -3.85
N THR A 141 -8.23 -14.07 -2.96
CA THR A 141 -8.52 -12.86 -2.17
C THR A 141 -8.78 -11.65 -3.08
N LEU A 142 -7.97 -11.46 -4.12
CA LEU A 142 -8.19 -10.37 -5.08
C LEU A 142 -9.47 -10.56 -5.89
N ASP A 143 -9.74 -11.77 -6.39
CA ASP A 143 -10.96 -12.09 -7.13
C ASP A 143 -12.22 -11.84 -6.27
N GLU A 144 -12.18 -12.17 -4.97
CA GLU A 144 -13.27 -11.88 -4.01
C GLU A 144 -13.48 -10.38 -3.85
N CYS A 145 -12.40 -9.61 -3.64
CA CYS A 145 -12.49 -8.15 -3.53
C CYS A 145 -13.06 -7.52 -4.80
N PHE A 146 -12.53 -7.89 -5.96
CA PHE A 146 -12.99 -7.33 -7.24
C PHE A 146 -14.44 -7.75 -7.58
N SER A 147 -14.84 -8.95 -7.18
CA SER A 147 -16.23 -9.40 -7.36
C SER A 147 -17.21 -8.57 -6.53
N GLU A 148 -16.86 -8.31 -5.26
CA GLU A 148 -17.65 -7.47 -4.37
C GLU A 148 -17.71 -6.02 -4.88
N MET A 149 -16.58 -5.45 -5.30
CA MET A 149 -16.52 -4.13 -5.91
C MET A 149 -17.40 -4.04 -7.17
N ASN A 150 -17.29 -5.04 -8.05
CA ASN A 150 -18.10 -5.10 -9.27
C ASN A 150 -19.60 -5.19 -8.98
N GLU A 151 -20.00 -5.93 -7.95
CA GLU A 151 -21.39 -5.98 -7.50
C GLU A 151 -21.87 -4.61 -7.01
N ILE A 152 -21.07 -3.91 -6.20
CA ILE A 152 -21.37 -2.57 -5.72
C ILE A 152 -21.50 -1.59 -6.90
N LEU A 153 -20.48 -1.54 -7.75
CA LEU A 153 -20.38 -0.60 -8.87
C LEU A 153 -21.36 -0.90 -10.02
N SER A 154 -22.01 -2.06 -10.00
CA SER A 154 -23.12 -2.35 -10.91
C SER A 154 -24.41 -1.60 -10.55
N ARG A 155 -24.48 -1.03 -9.33
CA ARG A 155 -25.69 -0.37 -8.79
C ARG A 155 -25.47 1.10 -8.46
N GLN A 156 -24.19 1.52 -8.36
CA GLN A 156 -23.80 2.89 -7.98
C GLN A 156 -22.47 3.26 -8.60
N ASP A 157 -22.16 4.55 -8.65
CA ASP A 157 -20.96 5.07 -9.32
C ASP A 157 -19.67 4.93 -8.48
N TRP A 158 -19.78 4.80 -7.16
CA TRP A 158 -18.67 4.80 -6.21
C TRP A 158 -18.75 3.63 -5.25
N LEU A 159 -17.64 3.22 -4.64
CA LEU A 159 -17.60 2.11 -3.69
C LEU A 159 -18.49 2.32 -2.47
N VAL A 160 -18.63 3.59 -2.03
CA VAL A 160 -19.41 3.93 -0.84
C VAL A 160 -20.26 5.16 -1.07
N GLY A 161 -21.54 5.07 -0.72
CA GLY A 161 -22.46 6.21 -0.78
C GLY A 161 -22.68 6.76 -2.18
N SER A 162 -22.90 8.07 -2.28
CA SER A 162 -23.28 8.74 -3.52
C SER A 162 -22.19 9.65 -4.12
N ALA A 163 -20.98 9.65 -3.53
CA ALA A 163 -19.87 10.52 -3.95
C ALA A 163 -18.53 9.80 -3.85
N PHE A 164 -17.57 10.22 -4.68
CA PHE A 164 -16.18 9.77 -4.65
C PHE A 164 -15.56 9.97 -3.26
N SER A 165 -14.92 8.95 -2.74
CA SER A 165 -14.40 8.89 -1.38
C SER A 165 -12.96 8.37 -1.29
N LEU A 166 -12.41 8.31 -0.07
CA LEU A 166 -11.09 7.71 0.18
C LEU A 166 -11.06 6.21 -0.18
N ALA A 167 -12.20 5.50 -0.11
CA ALA A 167 -12.29 4.11 -0.56
C ALA A 167 -11.94 3.96 -2.05
N ASP A 168 -12.46 4.86 -2.89
CA ASP A 168 -12.23 4.85 -4.35
C ASP A 168 -10.79 5.26 -4.71
N ILE A 169 -10.09 5.97 -3.83
CA ILE A 169 -8.67 6.28 -4.00
C ILE A 169 -7.79 5.08 -3.68
N ALA A 170 -8.18 4.27 -2.70
CA ALA A 170 -7.38 3.15 -2.23
C ALA A 170 -7.43 1.93 -3.17
N TRP A 171 -8.52 1.81 -3.95
CA TRP A 171 -8.79 0.71 -4.89
C TRP A 171 -8.76 1.15 -6.35
#